data_bef1adb8673377d84562f5fb5590d286
#
_entry.id   bef1adb8673377d84562f5fb5590d286
#
_cell.length_a   1.000
_cell.length_b   1.000
_cell.length_c   1.000
_cell.angle_alpha   90.00
_cell.angle_beta   90.00
_cell.angle_gamma   90.00
#
_symmetry.space_group_name_H-M   'P 1'
#
loop_
_entity.id
_entity.type
_entity.pdbx_description
1 polymer ?
#
loop_
_entity_poly.entity_id
_entity_poly.type
_entity_poly.pdbx_seq_one_letter_code
_entity_poly.pdbx_strand_id
1 'polypeptide(L)'
;MTRTETIFKELFEGVMEMSDPAVWTMFAIGGILIWLGVKKDYEPVLLFPMGVGCILANIPGHFAVIPVGGGEPGFLQVLYEAGIANELFPVLIFVAVGAMCDFTPLIRQPYVMLFAAAAHLGIFAAALLASAFGFPFNQAAAIGIIGAADGPTTIFVAQKFATELLAPLTVTAFCYMSLVPIIQPPIIRLLTTKQERRIRMAYKEEKPVSWTARFLFPFMVVLFAGILAPISVPLIGALMFGNMLKVSGVVDSLASTAQNELANLVTLFLGITVGATMTAENILTFDVLKILILGAAAFVFDTVGGVLFAKLANLFLKQKLNPMIGACGISAFPMSGRVVAKMALKEDPSNFIIQHAMGVNVAGQVASVVAGGLVLALIPVLS
;
A
#
# COMPACT_ATOMS: atom_id res chain seq x y z
N MET A 1 -35.93 -32.03 -19.37
CA MET A 1 -36.41 -30.87 -18.61
C MET A 1 -37.44 -30.14 -19.49
N THR A 2 -38.59 -29.83 -18.97
CA THR A 2 -39.58 -29.01 -19.70
C THR A 2 -39.11 -27.55 -19.70
N ARG A 3 -39.51 -26.78 -20.73
CA ARG A 3 -39.17 -25.32 -20.81
C ARG A 3 -39.57 -24.56 -19.57
N THR A 4 -40.61 -24.99 -18.89
CA THR A 4 -41.11 -24.43 -17.62
C THR A 4 -40.15 -24.73 -16.45
N GLU A 5 -39.57 -25.93 -16.38
CA GLU A 5 -38.56 -26.29 -15.36
C GLU A 5 -37.26 -25.50 -15.53
N THR A 6 -36.87 -25.25 -16.77
CA THR A 6 -35.69 -24.41 -17.08
C THR A 6 -35.91 -22.96 -16.63
N ILE A 7 -37.08 -22.38 -16.97
CA ILE A 7 -37.45 -21.01 -16.54
C ILE A 7 -37.54 -20.92 -15.02
N PHE A 8 -38.11 -21.90 -14.33
CA PHE A 8 -38.19 -21.94 -12.91
C PHE A 8 -36.80 -22.05 -12.26
N LYS A 9 -35.94 -22.88 -12.81
CA LYS A 9 -34.57 -23.03 -12.35
C LYS A 9 -33.79 -21.72 -12.49
N GLU A 10 -33.84 -21.07 -13.64
CA GLU A 10 -33.20 -19.77 -13.88
C GLU A 10 -33.73 -18.67 -12.99
N LEU A 11 -35.06 -18.62 -12.74
CA LEU A 11 -35.68 -17.62 -11.84
C LEU A 11 -35.33 -17.82 -10.37
N PHE A 12 -35.13 -19.05 -9.91
CA PHE A 12 -34.86 -19.38 -8.52
C PHE A 12 -33.41 -19.77 -8.23
N GLU A 13 -32.55 -19.84 -9.25
CA GLU A 13 -31.14 -20.18 -9.10
C GLU A 13 -30.44 -19.24 -8.10
N GLY A 14 -30.69 -17.93 -8.18
CA GLY A 14 -30.18 -16.96 -7.23
C GLY A 14 -30.66 -17.19 -5.79
N VAL A 15 -31.91 -17.65 -5.61
CA VAL A 15 -32.45 -17.98 -4.28
C VAL A 15 -31.79 -19.25 -3.73
N MET A 16 -31.50 -20.23 -4.60
CA MET A 16 -30.85 -21.48 -4.21
C MET A 16 -29.38 -21.24 -3.81
N GLU A 17 -28.67 -20.39 -4.55
CA GLU A 17 -27.28 -19.99 -4.21
C GLU A 17 -27.20 -19.20 -2.90
N MET A 18 -28.24 -18.45 -2.55
CA MET A 18 -28.34 -17.77 -1.23
C MET A 18 -28.38 -18.75 -0.05
N SER A 19 -28.60 -20.05 -0.27
CA SER A 19 -28.50 -21.07 0.78
C SER A 19 -27.05 -21.43 1.16
N ASP A 20 -26.08 -21.02 0.34
CA ASP A 20 -24.65 -21.26 0.62
C ASP A 20 -24.15 -20.34 1.75
N PRO A 21 -23.63 -20.91 2.86
CA PRO A 21 -23.02 -20.13 3.93
C PRO A 21 -21.84 -19.26 3.46
N ALA A 22 -21.15 -19.64 2.40
CA ALA A 22 -20.03 -18.90 1.84
C ALA A 22 -20.47 -17.51 1.34
N VAL A 23 -21.62 -17.40 0.69
CA VAL A 23 -22.21 -16.12 0.22
C VAL A 23 -22.44 -15.17 1.39
N TRP A 24 -23.05 -15.65 2.46
CA TRP A 24 -23.29 -14.84 3.67
C TRP A 24 -22.01 -14.43 4.37
N THR A 25 -21.00 -15.30 4.36
CA THR A 25 -19.67 -14.99 4.90
C THR A 25 -19.03 -13.85 4.11
N MET A 26 -19.12 -13.89 2.78
CA MET A 26 -18.58 -12.80 1.93
C MET A 26 -19.36 -11.50 2.09
N PHE A 27 -20.68 -11.56 2.25
CA PHE A 27 -21.50 -10.38 2.57
C PHE A 27 -21.13 -9.79 3.95
N ALA A 28 -20.85 -10.64 4.93
CA ALA A 28 -20.36 -10.20 6.23
C ALA A 28 -18.99 -9.53 6.12
N ILE A 29 -18.06 -10.11 5.35
CA ILE A 29 -16.73 -9.53 5.09
C ILE A 29 -16.88 -8.16 4.40
N GLY A 30 -17.64 -8.07 3.31
CA GLY A 30 -17.93 -6.81 2.62
C GLY A 30 -18.56 -5.76 3.54
N GLY A 31 -19.53 -6.18 4.36
CA GLY A 31 -20.17 -5.34 5.37
C GLY A 31 -19.20 -4.84 6.46
N ILE A 32 -18.26 -5.70 6.89
CA ILE A 32 -17.21 -5.32 7.84
C ILE A 32 -16.28 -4.26 7.22
N LEU A 33 -15.86 -4.44 5.96
CA LEU A 33 -15.03 -3.45 5.27
C LEU A 33 -15.73 -2.08 5.18
N ILE A 34 -17.02 -2.06 4.80
CA ILE A 34 -17.82 -0.85 4.77
C ILE A 34 -17.92 -0.23 6.17
N TRP A 35 -18.19 -1.05 7.19
CA TRP A 35 -18.31 -0.57 8.58
C TRP A 35 -16.98 0.01 9.10
N LEU A 36 -15.85 -0.61 8.78
CA LEU A 36 -14.53 -0.10 9.14
C LEU A 36 -14.27 1.26 8.47
N GLY A 37 -14.59 1.41 7.20
CA GLY A 37 -14.47 2.69 6.50
C GLY A 37 -15.39 3.76 7.09
N VAL A 38 -16.69 3.47 7.27
CA VAL A 38 -17.70 4.47 7.64
C VAL A 38 -17.67 4.81 9.14
N LYS A 39 -17.48 3.83 10.03
CA LYS A 39 -17.57 4.02 11.49
C LYS A 39 -16.23 4.19 12.18
N LYS A 40 -15.16 3.62 11.63
CA LYS A 40 -13.82 3.67 12.23
C LYS A 40 -12.91 4.65 11.51
N ASP A 41 -13.34 5.21 10.38
CA ASP A 41 -12.56 6.14 9.55
C ASP A 41 -11.22 5.52 9.09
N TYR A 42 -11.24 4.20 8.82
CA TYR A 42 -10.08 3.46 8.32
C TYR A 42 -10.10 3.48 6.80
N GLU A 43 -9.29 4.34 6.19
CA GLU A 43 -9.18 4.51 4.73
C GLU A 43 -10.56 4.41 4.01
N PRO A 44 -11.53 5.28 4.35
CA PRO A 44 -12.91 5.14 3.86
C PRO A 44 -12.99 5.18 2.33
N VAL A 45 -12.12 5.95 1.68
CA VAL A 45 -12.09 6.11 0.22
C VAL A 45 -11.78 4.79 -0.49
N LEU A 46 -11.12 3.86 0.19
CA LEU A 46 -10.74 2.56 -0.35
C LEU A 46 -11.60 1.41 0.19
N LEU A 47 -11.75 1.31 1.53
CA LEU A 47 -12.45 0.18 2.14
C LEU A 47 -13.95 0.17 1.83
N PHE A 48 -14.56 1.34 1.66
CA PHE A 48 -15.96 1.42 1.30
C PHE A 48 -16.25 0.83 -0.10
N PRO A 49 -15.62 1.31 -1.20
CA PRO A 49 -15.84 0.71 -2.52
C PRO A 49 -15.38 -0.75 -2.59
N MET A 50 -14.33 -1.14 -1.85
CA MET A 50 -13.90 -2.54 -1.77
C MET A 50 -14.96 -3.44 -1.16
N GLY A 51 -15.60 -3.01 -0.07
CA GLY A 51 -16.70 -3.75 0.54
C GLY A 51 -17.92 -3.87 -0.39
N VAL A 52 -18.25 -2.80 -1.12
CA VAL A 52 -19.31 -2.82 -2.14
C VAL A 52 -18.96 -3.79 -3.26
N GLY A 53 -17.73 -3.74 -3.80
CA GLY A 53 -17.25 -4.66 -4.83
C GLY A 53 -17.32 -6.12 -4.39
N CYS A 54 -16.91 -6.41 -3.14
CA CYS A 54 -17.01 -7.74 -2.54
C CYS A 54 -18.47 -8.24 -2.49
N ILE A 55 -19.41 -7.41 -2.04
CA ILE A 55 -20.82 -7.79 -2.01
C ILE A 55 -21.34 -8.05 -3.41
N LEU A 56 -21.08 -7.15 -4.38
CA LEU A 56 -21.55 -7.28 -5.75
C LEU A 56 -21.00 -8.51 -6.46
N ALA A 57 -19.75 -8.88 -6.20
CA ALA A 57 -19.13 -10.06 -6.82
C ALA A 57 -19.70 -11.38 -6.28
N ASN A 58 -20.19 -11.39 -5.04
CA ASN A 58 -20.76 -12.58 -4.41
C ASN A 58 -22.30 -12.62 -4.42
N ILE A 59 -22.96 -11.70 -5.16
CA ILE A 59 -24.39 -11.82 -5.44
C ILE A 59 -24.59 -13.04 -6.36
N PRO A 60 -25.59 -13.90 -6.06
CA PRO A 60 -25.92 -15.05 -6.88
C PRO A 60 -25.98 -14.75 -8.38
N GLY A 61 -25.49 -15.69 -9.18
CA GLY A 61 -25.38 -15.52 -10.64
C GLY A 61 -24.16 -14.73 -11.11
N HIS A 62 -23.45 -14.02 -10.23
CA HIS A 62 -22.20 -13.31 -10.50
C HIS A 62 -22.22 -12.32 -11.69
N PHE A 63 -23.37 -11.77 -12.04
CA PHE A 63 -23.55 -10.88 -13.20
C PHE A 63 -22.74 -9.58 -13.17
N ALA A 64 -22.26 -9.17 -12.01
CA ALA A 64 -21.37 -8.01 -11.90
C ALA A 64 -19.92 -8.32 -12.35
N VAL A 65 -19.52 -9.60 -12.37
CA VAL A 65 -18.18 -10.07 -12.74
C VAL A 65 -18.27 -10.94 -13.99
N ILE A 66 -18.34 -12.26 -13.83
CA ILE A 66 -18.54 -13.22 -14.93
C ILE A 66 -19.74 -14.08 -14.55
N PRO A 67 -20.82 -14.08 -15.36
CA PRO A 67 -22.01 -14.86 -15.04
C PRO A 67 -21.72 -16.35 -14.97
N VAL A 68 -22.35 -17.04 -14.01
CA VAL A 68 -22.32 -18.50 -13.93
C VAL A 68 -22.94 -19.09 -15.21
N GLY A 69 -22.21 -20.03 -15.83
CA GLY A 69 -22.64 -20.63 -17.13
C GLY A 69 -22.09 -19.89 -18.36
N GLY A 70 -21.35 -18.80 -18.18
CA GLY A 70 -20.75 -17.98 -19.23
C GLY A 70 -21.70 -16.88 -19.72
N GLY A 71 -21.14 -15.92 -20.43
CA GLY A 71 -21.84 -14.73 -20.89
C GLY A 71 -20.92 -13.56 -21.14
N GLU A 72 -21.48 -12.39 -21.41
CA GLU A 72 -20.67 -11.16 -21.46
C GLU A 72 -20.17 -10.78 -20.09
N PRO A 73 -18.89 -10.29 -19.98
CA PRO A 73 -18.33 -9.85 -18.73
C PRO A 73 -19.16 -8.72 -18.10
N GLY A 74 -19.41 -8.82 -16.80
CA GLY A 74 -20.04 -7.74 -16.04
C GLY A 74 -19.12 -6.51 -15.93
N PHE A 75 -19.68 -5.37 -15.52
CA PHE A 75 -18.95 -4.11 -15.49
C PHE A 75 -17.71 -4.13 -14.58
N LEU A 76 -17.71 -4.92 -13.51
CA LEU A 76 -16.56 -5.07 -12.62
C LEU A 76 -15.42 -5.85 -13.28
N GLN A 77 -15.75 -6.86 -14.10
CA GLN A 77 -14.75 -7.57 -14.90
C GLN A 77 -14.11 -6.64 -15.94
N VAL A 78 -14.94 -5.84 -16.62
CA VAL A 78 -14.44 -4.84 -17.58
C VAL A 78 -13.50 -3.85 -16.90
N LEU A 79 -13.84 -3.36 -15.69
CA LEU A 79 -12.96 -2.50 -14.92
C LEU A 79 -11.66 -3.19 -14.49
N TYR A 80 -11.74 -4.47 -14.11
CA TYR A 80 -10.57 -5.27 -13.77
C TYR A 80 -9.59 -5.37 -14.94
N GLU A 81 -10.10 -5.73 -16.12
CA GLU A 81 -9.28 -5.87 -17.33
C GLU A 81 -8.70 -4.52 -17.80
N ALA A 82 -9.51 -3.46 -17.70
CA ALA A 82 -9.10 -2.11 -18.11
C ALA A 82 -8.12 -1.43 -17.14
N GLY A 83 -8.02 -1.87 -15.89
CA GLY A 83 -7.30 -1.11 -14.89
C GLY A 83 -6.33 -1.88 -14.00
N ILE A 84 -6.67 -3.12 -13.61
CA ILE A 84 -5.79 -3.94 -12.75
C ILE A 84 -4.95 -4.88 -13.59
N ALA A 85 -5.57 -5.65 -14.48
CA ALA A 85 -4.87 -6.65 -15.29
C ALA A 85 -3.76 -6.06 -16.18
N ASN A 86 -3.93 -4.81 -16.63
CA ASN A 86 -2.94 -4.06 -17.40
C ASN A 86 -2.11 -3.07 -16.58
N GLU A 87 -2.21 -3.11 -15.23
CA GLU A 87 -1.45 -2.27 -14.28
C GLU A 87 -1.76 -0.76 -14.36
N LEU A 88 -2.78 -0.33 -15.10
CA LEU A 88 -3.08 1.10 -15.31
C LEU A 88 -3.43 1.81 -14.00
N PHE A 89 -4.31 1.24 -13.17
CA PHE A 89 -4.72 1.89 -11.90
C PHE A 89 -3.56 2.02 -10.92
N PRO A 90 -2.72 0.99 -10.68
CA PRO A 90 -1.52 1.14 -9.86
C PRO A 90 -0.59 2.25 -10.35
N VAL A 91 -0.37 2.38 -11.65
CA VAL A 91 0.49 3.44 -12.21
C VAL A 91 -0.13 4.82 -12.02
N LEU A 92 -1.43 4.98 -12.31
CA LEU A 92 -2.13 6.27 -12.16
C LEU A 92 -2.19 6.75 -10.71
N ILE A 93 -2.34 5.84 -9.73
CA ILE A 93 -2.33 6.25 -8.32
C ILE A 93 -0.95 6.78 -7.90
N PHE A 94 0.15 6.28 -8.50
CA PHE A 94 1.48 6.85 -8.25
C PHE A 94 1.63 8.26 -8.81
N VAL A 95 0.98 8.60 -9.92
CA VAL A 95 0.92 10.01 -10.38
C VAL A 95 0.24 10.89 -9.33
N ALA A 96 -0.88 10.45 -8.79
CA ALA A 96 -1.60 11.17 -7.74
C ALA A 96 -0.76 11.35 -6.47
N VAL A 97 -0.16 10.26 -5.97
CA VAL A 97 0.71 10.28 -4.79
C VAL A 97 1.91 11.19 -5.01
N GLY A 98 2.55 11.14 -6.17
CA GLY A 98 3.67 12.01 -6.53
C GLY A 98 3.31 13.49 -6.49
N ALA A 99 2.11 13.84 -6.98
CA ALA A 99 1.59 15.20 -6.92
C ALA A 99 1.26 15.64 -5.46
N MET A 100 0.92 14.70 -4.57
CA MET A 100 0.71 15.00 -3.14
C MET A 100 2.02 15.14 -2.37
N CYS A 101 3.08 14.40 -2.74
CA CYS A 101 4.34 14.36 -2.03
C CYS A 101 5.14 15.66 -2.15
N ASP A 102 5.83 16.03 -1.06
CA ASP A 102 6.87 17.05 -1.05
C ASP A 102 8.22 16.39 -0.75
N PHE A 103 9.07 16.29 -1.78
CA PHE A 103 10.40 15.69 -1.66
C PHE A 103 11.47 16.67 -1.17
N THR A 104 11.11 17.93 -0.86
CA THR A 104 12.04 18.93 -0.33
C THR A 104 12.82 18.44 0.91
N PRO A 105 12.21 17.76 1.90
CA PRO A 105 12.95 17.21 3.04
C PRO A 105 13.99 16.15 2.63
N LEU A 106 13.66 15.32 1.64
CA LEU A 106 14.58 14.30 1.13
C LEU A 106 15.77 14.93 0.36
N ILE A 107 15.51 15.99 -0.42
CA ILE A 107 16.59 16.72 -1.11
C ILE A 107 17.52 17.38 -0.13
N ARG A 108 16.99 17.94 0.96
CA ARG A 108 17.79 18.59 2.02
C ARG A 108 18.60 17.61 2.84
N GLN A 109 18.03 16.46 3.13
CA GLN A 109 18.58 15.45 4.03
C GLN A 109 18.57 14.07 3.39
N PRO A 110 19.41 13.80 2.37
CA PRO A 110 19.37 12.53 1.62
C PRO A 110 19.58 11.29 2.50
N TYR A 111 20.19 11.45 3.67
CA TYR A 111 20.40 10.35 4.61
C TYR A 111 19.07 9.75 5.14
N VAL A 112 17.95 10.47 5.04
CA VAL A 112 16.64 9.91 5.44
C VAL A 112 16.23 8.72 4.58
N MET A 113 16.80 8.58 3.36
CA MET A 113 16.63 7.39 2.52
C MET A 113 17.15 6.12 3.20
N LEU A 114 18.19 6.22 4.04
CA LEU A 114 18.73 5.07 4.77
C LEU A 114 17.71 4.52 5.79
N PHE A 115 16.91 5.40 6.40
CA PHE A 115 15.84 4.96 7.31
C PHE A 115 14.73 4.24 6.54
N ALA A 116 14.38 4.75 5.37
CA ALA A 116 13.42 4.11 4.50
C ALA A 116 13.93 2.73 4.01
N ALA A 117 15.17 2.65 3.55
CA ALA A 117 15.80 1.39 3.14
C ALA A 117 15.83 0.37 4.31
N ALA A 118 16.18 0.82 5.52
CA ALA A 118 16.22 -0.04 6.70
C ALA A 118 14.81 -0.51 7.13
N ALA A 119 13.79 0.33 6.98
CA ALA A 119 12.42 -0.08 7.22
C ALA A 119 12.01 -1.22 6.26
N HIS A 120 12.38 -1.14 4.98
CA HIS A 120 12.04 -2.15 3.97
C HIS A 120 12.80 -3.48 4.08
N LEU A 121 13.71 -3.65 5.06
CA LEU A 121 14.31 -4.96 5.36
C LEU A 121 13.26 -6.00 5.78
N GLY A 122 12.13 -5.57 6.33
CA GLY A 122 11.03 -6.46 6.69
C GLY A 122 10.39 -7.16 5.49
N ILE A 123 10.41 -6.57 4.29
CA ILE A 123 9.99 -7.20 3.04
C ILE A 123 10.72 -8.53 2.84
N PHE A 124 12.04 -8.50 2.94
CA PHE A 124 12.87 -9.68 2.73
C PHE A 124 12.72 -10.70 3.87
N ALA A 125 12.61 -10.23 5.12
CA ALA A 125 12.34 -11.10 6.26
C ALA A 125 10.99 -11.82 6.12
N ALA A 126 9.95 -11.12 5.69
CA ALA A 126 8.63 -11.70 5.46
C ALA A 126 8.61 -12.66 4.27
N ALA A 127 9.35 -12.37 3.19
CA ALA A 127 9.50 -13.29 2.06
C ALA A 127 10.18 -14.60 2.50
N LEU A 128 11.23 -14.52 3.31
CA LEU A 128 11.89 -15.71 3.87
C LEU A 128 10.94 -16.51 4.77
N LEU A 129 10.16 -15.85 5.61
CA LEU A 129 9.15 -16.51 6.43
C LEU A 129 8.07 -17.17 5.57
N ALA A 130 7.55 -16.48 4.55
CA ALA A 130 6.54 -17.03 3.64
C ALA A 130 7.07 -18.29 2.93
N SER A 131 8.34 -18.26 2.49
CA SER A 131 8.99 -19.44 1.93
C SER A 131 9.10 -20.59 2.95
N ALA A 132 9.40 -20.29 4.22
CA ALA A 132 9.44 -21.28 5.30
C ALA A 132 8.04 -21.85 5.62
N PHE A 133 6.96 -21.10 5.37
CA PHE A 133 5.57 -21.57 5.47
C PHE A 133 5.09 -22.37 4.25
N GLY A 134 5.98 -22.63 3.29
CA GLY A 134 5.74 -23.50 2.14
C GLY A 134 5.21 -22.79 0.89
N PHE A 135 5.21 -21.45 0.85
CA PHE A 135 4.88 -20.74 -0.38
C PHE A 135 6.04 -20.82 -1.40
N PRO A 136 5.75 -21.04 -2.69
CA PRO A 136 6.73 -20.90 -3.76
C PRO A 136 7.43 -19.53 -3.72
N PHE A 137 8.67 -19.48 -4.17
CA PHE A 137 9.51 -18.29 -4.02
C PHE A 137 8.88 -17.01 -4.62
N ASN A 138 8.24 -17.11 -5.78
CA ASN A 138 7.51 -16.01 -6.42
C ASN A 138 6.35 -15.50 -5.55
N GLN A 139 5.53 -16.40 -5.00
CA GLN A 139 4.45 -16.04 -4.07
C GLN A 139 4.99 -15.48 -2.76
N ALA A 140 6.02 -16.10 -2.20
CA ALA A 140 6.66 -15.66 -0.97
C ALA A 140 7.23 -14.23 -1.10
N ALA A 141 7.84 -13.92 -2.24
CA ALA A 141 8.35 -12.60 -2.54
C ALA A 141 7.21 -11.56 -2.66
N ALA A 142 6.10 -11.92 -3.31
CA ALA A 142 4.91 -11.07 -3.39
C ALA A 142 4.26 -10.85 -2.01
N ILE A 143 4.22 -11.86 -1.14
CA ILE A 143 3.75 -11.75 0.24
C ILE A 143 4.65 -10.77 1.04
N GLY A 144 5.96 -10.84 0.83
CA GLY A 144 6.91 -9.94 1.50
C GLY A 144 6.63 -8.47 1.23
N ILE A 145 6.23 -8.11 0.02
CA ILE A 145 5.94 -6.71 -0.38
C ILE A 145 4.83 -6.06 0.46
N ILE A 146 3.93 -6.84 1.07
CA ILE A 146 2.91 -6.31 1.99
C ILE A 146 3.54 -5.46 3.10
N GLY A 147 4.76 -5.81 3.54
CA GLY A 147 5.49 -5.07 4.57
C GLY A 147 5.74 -3.61 4.23
N ALA A 148 5.97 -3.30 2.95
CA ALA A 148 6.14 -1.91 2.51
C ALA A 148 4.94 -1.01 2.85
N ALA A 149 3.78 -1.60 3.14
CA ALA A 149 2.50 -0.92 3.32
C ALA A 149 2.17 -0.02 2.11
N ASP A 150 2.34 -0.60 0.92
CA ASP A 150 2.15 0.03 -0.38
C ASP A 150 1.24 -0.86 -1.24
N GLY A 151 -0.06 -0.55 -1.20
CA GLY A 151 -1.06 -1.33 -1.95
C GLY A 151 -0.80 -1.38 -3.45
N PRO A 152 -0.58 -0.24 -4.13
CA PRO A 152 -0.28 -0.22 -5.56
C PRO A 152 0.96 -1.02 -5.97
N THR A 153 2.06 -0.95 -5.21
CA THR A 153 3.26 -1.78 -5.45
C THR A 153 2.94 -3.27 -5.23
N THR A 154 2.13 -3.59 -4.20
CA THR A 154 1.70 -4.97 -3.95
C THR A 154 0.90 -5.53 -5.12
N ILE A 155 -0.05 -4.77 -5.68
CA ILE A 155 -0.82 -5.17 -6.87
C ILE A 155 0.12 -5.40 -8.05
N PHE A 156 1.04 -4.48 -8.30
CA PHE A 156 1.98 -4.55 -9.41
C PHE A 156 2.87 -5.81 -9.34
N VAL A 157 3.38 -6.14 -8.15
CA VAL A 157 4.19 -7.35 -7.95
C VAL A 157 3.34 -8.61 -8.04
N ALA A 158 2.17 -8.62 -7.41
CA ALA A 158 1.26 -9.76 -7.41
C ALA A 158 0.77 -10.09 -8.83
N GLN A 159 0.43 -9.07 -9.63
CA GLN A 159 0.00 -9.25 -11.02
C GLN A 159 1.08 -9.93 -11.88
N LYS A 160 2.35 -9.70 -11.61
CA LYS A 160 3.45 -10.29 -12.38
C LYS A 160 3.83 -11.71 -11.95
N PHE A 161 3.74 -12.01 -10.67
CA PHE A 161 4.37 -13.22 -10.11
C PHE A 161 3.48 -14.09 -9.22
N ALA A 162 2.30 -13.61 -8.85
CA ALA A 162 1.38 -14.30 -7.96
C ALA A 162 -0.09 -13.92 -8.27
N THR A 163 -0.49 -14.01 -9.53
CA THR A 163 -1.84 -13.61 -9.99
C THR A 163 -2.94 -14.36 -9.26
N GLU A 164 -2.71 -15.61 -8.88
CA GLU A 164 -3.62 -16.44 -8.08
C GLU A 164 -3.82 -15.91 -6.65
N LEU A 165 -2.85 -15.12 -6.13
CA LEU A 165 -2.90 -14.50 -4.82
C LEU A 165 -3.20 -12.99 -4.89
N LEU A 166 -3.53 -12.45 -6.07
CA LEU A 166 -3.74 -11.02 -6.28
C LEU A 166 -4.79 -10.44 -5.32
N ALA A 167 -5.95 -11.10 -5.22
CA ALA A 167 -7.04 -10.67 -4.33
C ALA A 167 -6.60 -10.65 -2.85
N PRO A 168 -6.13 -11.77 -2.25
CA PRO A 168 -5.75 -11.78 -0.86
C PRO A 168 -4.56 -10.87 -0.55
N LEU A 169 -3.56 -10.77 -1.43
CA LEU A 169 -2.42 -9.86 -1.24
C LEU A 169 -2.85 -8.40 -1.24
N THR A 170 -3.69 -8.02 -2.20
CA THR A 170 -4.18 -6.65 -2.32
C THR A 170 -5.00 -6.24 -1.10
N VAL A 171 -5.99 -7.07 -0.73
CA VAL A 171 -6.84 -6.82 0.45
C VAL A 171 -5.97 -6.70 1.71
N THR A 172 -5.02 -7.62 1.88
CA THR A 172 -4.13 -7.64 3.04
C THR A 172 -3.26 -6.37 3.11
N ALA A 173 -2.66 -5.95 2.00
CA ALA A 173 -1.83 -4.76 1.95
C ALA A 173 -2.61 -3.50 2.33
N PHE A 174 -3.81 -3.31 1.76
CA PHE A 174 -4.64 -2.15 2.08
C PHE A 174 -5.21 -2.19 3.51
N CYS A 175 -5.59 -3.37 4.01
CA CYS A 175 -6.00 -3.51 5.41
C CYS A 175 -4.87 -3.12 6.36
N TYR A 176 -3.65 -3.59 6.14
CA TYR A 176 -2.52 -3.21 7.01
C TYR A 176 -2.13 -1.74 6.86
N MET A 177 -2.20 -1.17 5.68
CA MET A 177 -2.03 0.27 5.48
C MET A 177 -3.01 1.06 6.36
N SER A 178 -4.28 0.65 6.40
CA SER A 178 -5.31 1.28 7.24
C SER A 178 -5.08 1.08 8.75
N LEU A 179 -4.42 -0.02 9.13
CA LEU A 179 -4.14 -0.38 10.53
C LEU A 179 -2.85 0.24 11.08
N VAL A 180 -2.10 0.99 10.28
CA VAL A 180 -0.87 1.71 10.71
C VAL A 180 -1.05 2.46 12.03
N PRO A 181 -2.12 3.26 12.24
CA PRO A 181 -2.31 4.00 13.49
C PRO A 181 -2.54 3.11 14.72
N ILE A 182 -2.88 1.85 14.53
CA ILE A 182 -3.14 0.87 15.60
C ILE A 182 -1.91 0.03 15.86
N ILE A 183 -1.24 -0.47 14.80
CA ILE A 183 -0.16 -1.45 14.91
C ILE A 183 1.17 -0.78 15.26
N GLN A 184 1.50 0.36 14.65
CA GLN A 184 2.80 1.02 14.88
C GLN A 184 3.02 1.51 16.33
N PRO A 185 2.05 2.19 16.99
CA PRO A 185 2.31 2.77 18.32
C PRO A 185 2.75 1.77 19.40
N PRO A 186 2.15 0.58 19.55
CA PRO A 186 2.61 -0.41 20.52
C PRO A 186 4.02 -0.91 20.21
N ILE A 187 4.35 -1.16 18.93
CA ILE A 187 5.67 -1.64 18.51
C ILE A 187 6.73 -0.56 18.82
N ILE A 188 6.46 0.69 18.43
CA ILE A 188 7.36 1.82 18.71
C ILE A 188 7.60 1.96 20.23
N ARG A 189 6.54 1.84 21.05
CA ARG A 189 6.67 1.93 22.51
C ARG A 189 7.49 0.79 23.10
N LEU A 190 7.34 -0.41 22.56
CA LEU A 190 8.12 -1.59 22.97
C LEU A 190 9.61 -1.39 22.68
N LEU A 191 9.94 -0.79 21.54
CA LEU A 191 11.31 -0.60 21.08
C LEU A 191 11.99 0.66 21.61
N THR A 192 11.24 1.63 22.13
CA THR A 192 11.78 2.93 22.55
C THR A 192 11.46 3.25 24.00
N THR A 193 12.43 3.84 24.69
CA THR A 193 12.22 4.36 26.05
C THR A 193 11.47 5.69 26.01
N LYS A 194 10.88 6.08 27.14
CA LYS A 194 10.21 7.39 27.27
C LYS A 194 11.15 8.56 27.04
N GLN A 195 12.43 8.41 27.41
CA GLN A 195 13.46 9.43 27.18
C GLN A 195 13.76 9.58 25.68
N GLU A 196 13.91 8.48 24.95
CA GLU A 196 14.13 8.50 23.51
C GLU A 196 12.97 9.15 22.76
N ARG A 197 11.72 8.85 23.15
CA ARG A 197 10.52 9.45 22.55
C ARG A 197 10.38 10.95 22.78
N ARG A 198 11.04 11.48 23.81
CA ARG A 198 11.08 12.92 24.14
C ARG A 198 12.24 13.67 23.49
N ILE A 199 13.11 13.01 22.73
CA ILE A 199 14.19 13.70 22.00
C ILE A 199 13.54 14.68 21.03
N ARG A 200 13.82 15.96 21.25
CA ARG A 200 13.38 17.05 20.38
C ARG A 200 14.34 17.21 19.23
N MET A 201 13.77 17.29 18.04
CA MET A 201 14.54 17.54 16.82
C MET A 201 14.24 18.97 16.39
N ALA A 202 15.19 19.87 16.65
CA ALA A 202 15.04 21.27 16.27
C ALA A 202 14.96 21.37 14.73
N TYR A 203 13.90 22.02 14.26
CA TYR A 203 13.87 22.46 12.87
C TYR A 203 14.81 23.66 12.76
N LYS A 204 15.92 23.49 12.06
CA LYS A 204 16.77 24.62 11.69
C LYS A 204 16.16 25.25 10.45
N GLU A 205 15.97 26.55 10.45
CA GLU A 205 15.70 27.30 9.22
C GLU A 205 16.89 27.12 8.28
N GLU A 206 16.77 26.15 7.39
CA GLU A 206 17.77 25.91 6.36
C GLU A 206 17.43 26.75 5.12
N LYS A 207 18.45 27.08 4.35
CA LYS A 207 18.26 27.80 3.08
C LYS A 207 17.22 27.07 2.23
N PRO A 208 16.29 27.79 1.57
CA PRO A 208 15.31 27.17 0.71
C PRO A 208 16.00 26.38 -0.41
N VAL A 209 15.49 25.18 -0.70
CA VAL A 209 15.97 24.40 -1.84
C VAL A 209 15.60 25.14 -3.13
N SER A 210 16.56 25.32 -4.03
CA SER A 210 16.33 26.01 -5.30
C SER A 210 15.25 25.29 -6.12
N TRP A 211 14.51 26.05 -6.92
CA TRP A 211 13.52 25.50 -7.85
C TRP A 211 14.16 24.47 -8.79
N THR A 212 15.34 24.77 -9.32
CA THR A 212 16.09 23.89 -10.22
C THR A 212 16.39 22.54 -9.55
N ALA A 213 16.83 22.54 -8.28
CA ALA A 213 17.10 21.29 -7.58
C ALA A 213 15.82 20.45 -7.36
N ARG A 214 14.69 21.09 -7.01
CA ARG A 214 13.40 20.42 -6.87
C ARG A 214 12.90 19.87 -8.20
N PHE A 215 13.09 20.60 -9.31
CA PHE A 215 12.63 20.19 -10.63
C PHE A 215 13.49 19.08 -11.26
N LEU A 216 14.81 19.09 -11.03
CA LEU A 216 15.71 18.05 -11.53
C LEU A 216 15.69 16.78 -10.70
N PHE A 217 15.31 16.86 -9.42
CA PHE A 217 15.28 15.72 -8.51
C PHE A 217 14.48 14.51 -9.05
N PRO A 218 13.24 14.67 -9.57
CA PRO A 218 12.48 13.58 -10.17
C PRO A 218 13.23 12.83 -11.28
N PHE A 219 13.92 13.55 -12.17
CA PHE A 219 14.71 12.93 -13.24
C PHE A 219 15.85 12.09 -12.69
N MET A 220 16.54 12.62 -11.68
CA MET A 220 17.64 11.90 -11.03
C MET A 220 17.16 10.61 -10.35
N VAL A 221 15.99 10.66 -9.68
CA VAL A 221 15.39 9.49 -9.03
C VAL A 221 15.00 8.43 -10.07
N VAL A 222 14.35 8.82 -11.18
CA VAL A 222 13.98 7.88 -12.26
C VAL A 222 15.22 7.25 -12.89
N LEU A 223 16.27 8.03 -13.16
CA LEU A 223 17.51 7.54 -13.72
C LEU A 223 18.18 6.54 -12.78
N PHE A 224 18.28 6.88 -11.49
CA PHE A 224 18.89 6.02 -10.47
C PHE A 224 18.11 4.71 -10.30
N ALA A 225 16.76 4.80 -10.19
CA ALA A 225 15.91 3.63 -10.10
C ALA A 225 15.97 2.76 -11.36
N GLY A 226 16.05 3.38 -12.54
CA GLY A 226 16.18 2.68 -13.82
C GLY A 226 17.50 1.90 -13.95
N ILE A 227 18.55 2.35 -13.28
CA ILE A 227 19.83 1.64 -13.23
C ILE A 227 19.77 0.47 -12.23
N LEU A 228 19.18 0.69 -11.05
CA LEU A 228 19.14 -0.32 -9.98
C LEU A 228 18.06 -1.39 -10.20
N ALA A 229 16.89 -0.98 -10.64
CA ALA A 229 15.71 -1.83 -10.79
C ALA A 229 14.87 -1.36 -11.99
N PRO A 230 15.27 -1.67 -13.25
CA PRO A 230 14.62 -1.18 -14.47
C PRO A 230 13.11 -1.45 -14.50
N ILE A 231 12.67 -2.56 -13.95
CA ILE A 231 11.25 -2.96 -13.89
C ILE A 231 10.40 -2.03 -13.03
N SER A 232 11.00 -1.23 -12.14
CA SER A 232 10.28 -0.24 -11.31
C SER A 232 10.02 1.09 -12.04
N VAL A 233 10.62 1.31 -13.22
CA VAL A 233 10.52 2.59 -13.95
C VAL A 233 9.09 3.04 -14.22
N PRO A 234 8.12 2.19 -14.58
CA PRO A 234 6.73 2.63 -14.75
C PRO A 234 6.15 3.27 -13.48
N LEU A 235 6.37 2.67 -12.33
CA LEU A 235 5.83 3.16 -11.04
C LEU A 235 6.58 4.40 -10.55
N ILE A 236 7.93 4.32 -10.52
CA ILE A 236 8.75 5.45 -10.05
C ILE A 236 8.63 6.64 -11.01
N GLY A 237 8.55 6.38 -12.32
CA GLY A 237 8.32 7.40 -13.33
C GLY A 237 6.98 8.10 -13.15
N ALA A 238 5.91 7.36 -12.86
CA ALA A 238 4.59 7.92 -12.56
C ALA A 238 4.62 8.78 -11.29
N LEU A 239 5.25 8.28 -10.21
CA LEU A 239 5.44 9.01 -8.96
C LEU A 239 6.18 10.33 -9.20
N MET A 240 7.29 10.27 -9.91
CA MET A 240 8.11 11.43 -10.20
C MET A 240 7.46 12.39 -11.19
N PHE A 241 6.68 11.89 -12.16
CA PHE A 241 5.88 12.72 -13.06
C PHE A 241 4.82 13.53 -12.28
N GLY A 242 4.10 12.89 -11.36
CA GLY A 242 3.18 13.61 -10.48
C GLY A 242 3.86 14.72 -9.68
N ASN A 243 5.05 14.45 -9.14
CA ASN A 243 5.83 15.45 -8.43
C ASN A 243 6.28 16.60 -9.33
N MET A 244 6.67 16.31 -10.58
CA MET A 244 7.03 17.35 -11.56
C MET A 244 5.86 18.27 -11.87
N LEU A 245 4.63 17.77 -11.99
CA LEU A 245 3.43 18.61 -12.16
C LEU A 245 3.34 19.65 -11.04
N LYS A 246 3.50 19.21 -9.78
CA LYS A 246 3.45 20.10 -8.62
C LYS A 246 4.59 21.11 -8.57
N VAL A 247 5.82 20.67 -8.82
CA VAL A 247 7.02 21.51 -8.66
C VAL A 247 7.19 22.48 -9.81
N SER A 248 6.60 22.20 -10.99
CA SER A 248 6.72 23.05 -12.18
C SER A 248 6.21 24.48 -11.94
N GLY A 249 5.10 24.63 -11.19
CA GLY A 249 4.44 25.90 -10.92
C GLY A 249 3.77 26.54 -12.14
N VAL A 250 3.71 25.82 -13.29
CA VAL A 250 3.09 26.33 -14.53
C VAL A 250 1.88 25.50 -14.96
N VAL A 251 1.66 24.33 -14.35
CA VAL A 251 0.54 23.44 -14.62
C VAL A 251 -0.24 23.11 -13.34
N ASP A 252 -0.49 24.12 -12.51
CA ASP A 252 -1.12 23.97 -11.20
C ASP A 252 -2.50 23.29 -11.27
N SER A 253 -3.27 23.53 -12.35
CA SER A 253 -4.55 22.87 -12.59
C SER A 253 -4.39 21.35 -12.75
N LEU A 254 -3.37 20.90 -13.49
CA LEU A 254 -3.08 19.47 -13.64
C LEU A 254 -2.57 18.87 -12.34
N ALA A 255 -1.73 19.58 -11.60
CA ALA A 255 -1.26 19.15 -10.28
C ALA A 255 -2.43 19.00 -9.30
N SER A 256 -3.35 19.96 -9.28
CA SER A 256 -4.57 19.89 -8.45
C SER A 256 -5.46 18.73 -8.86
N THR A 257 -5.72 18.56 -10.15
CA THR A 257 -6.51 17.41 -10.66
C THR A 257 -5.86 16.07 -10.31
N ALA A 258 -4.53 15.96 -10.40
CA ALA A 258 -3.83 14.75 -10.03
C ALA A 258 -3.97 14.43 -8.52
N GLN A 259 -3.88 15.47 -7.67
CA GLN A 259 -3.96 15.31 -6.21
C GLN A 259 -5.37 14.97 -5.71
N ASN A 260 -6.42 15.41 -6.39
CA ASN A 260 -7.80 15.32 -5.92
C ASN A 260 -8.63 14.38 -6.80
N GLU A 261 -8.98 14.82 -8.01
CA GLU A 261 -9.93 14.10 -8.86
C GLU A 261 -9.37 12.76 -9.36
N LEU A 262 -8.13 12.75 -9.86
CA LEU A 262 -7.48 11.52 -10.31
C LEU A 262 -7.26 10.54 -9.15
N ALA A 263 -6.77 11.05 -8.01
CA ALA A 263 -6.59 10.24 -6.80
C ALA A 263 -7.90 9.56 -6.40
N ASN A 264 -9.00 10.32 -6.32
CA ASN A 264 -10.30 9.82 -5.91
C ASN A 264 -10.89 8.83 -6.91
N LEU A 265 -10.85 9.13 -8.21
CA LEU A 265 -11.39 8.25 -9.25
C LEU A 265 -10.63 6.94 -9.33
N VAL A 266 -9.30 6.99 -9.35
CA VAL A 266 -8.48 5.78 -9.43
C VAL A 266 -8.63 4.94 -8.17
N THR A 267 -8.69 5.56 -6.99
CA THR A 267 -8.90 4.83 -5.73
C THR A 267 -10.29 4.19 -5.68
N LEU A 268 -11.33 4.87 -6.18
CA LEU A 268 -12.68 4.32 -6.29
C LEU A 268 -12.69 3.08 -7.18
N PHE A 269 -12.16 3.20 -8.42
CA PHE A 269 -12.12 2.10 -9.37
C PHE A 269 -11.25 0.93 -8.87
N LEU A 270 -10.09 1.24 -8.32
CA LEU A 270 -9.22 0.24 -7.73
C LEU A 270 -9.90 -0.47 -6.56
N GLY A 271 -10.51 0.27 -5.65
CA GLY A 271 -11.20 -0.30 -4.50
C GLY A 271 -12.35 -1.24 -4.90
N ILE A 272 -13.27 -0.79 -5.76
CA ILE A 272 -14.41 -1.62 -6.16
C ILE A 272 -13.97 -2.85 -6.97
N THR A 273 -12.95 -2.69 -7.81
CA THR A 273 -12.42 -3.77 -8.64
C THR A 273 -11.68 -4.82 -7.82
N VAL A 274 -10.85 -4.38 -6.86
CA VAL A 274 -10.21 -5.30 -5.91
C VAL A 274 -11.26 -6.01 -5.06
N GLY A 275 -12.28 -5.29 -4.60
CA GLY A 275 -13.42 -5.91 -3.93
C GLY A 275 -14.09 -6.99 -4.78
N ALA A 276 -14.21 -6.76 -6.09
CA ALA A 276 -14.80 -7.72 -7.03
C ALA A 276 -13.98 -9.02 -7.16
N THR A 277 -12.67 -9.00 -6.91
CA THR A 277 -11.84 -10.21 -6.89
C THR A 277 -12.00 -11.02 -5.60
N MET A 278 -12.68 -10.48 -4.59
CA MET A 278 -12.94 -11.14 -3.31
C MET A 278 -14.12 -12.10 -3.41
N THR A 279 -13.93 -13.21 -4.09
CA THR A 279 -14.89 -14.31 -4.10
C THR A 279 -14.64 -15.28 -2.93
N ALA A 280 -15.66 -16.08 -2.58
CA ALA A 280 -15.52 -17.09 -1.52
C ALA A 280 -14.35 -18.03 -1.77
N GLU A 281 -14.17 -18.46 -3.02
CA GLU A 281 -13.08 -19.34 -3.45
C GLU A 281 -11.69 -18.73 -3.23
N ASN A 282 -11.56 -17.42 -3.47
CA ASN A 282 -10.29 -16.71 -3.36
C ASN A 282 -9.95 -16.29 -1.92
N ILE A 283 -10.96 -16.07 -1.07
CA ILE A 283 -10.76 -15.49 0.27
C ILE A 283 -10.90 -16.52 1.38
N LEU A 284 -11.82 -17.49 1.26
CA LEU A 284 -12.08 -18.47 2.32
C LEU A 284 -11.12 -19.65 2.25
N THR A 285 -9.82 -19.40 2.09
CA THR A 285 -8.77 -20.40 2.01
C THR A 285 -7.81 -20.32 3.19
N PHE A 286 -7.16 -21.45 3.51
CA PHE A 286 -6.18 -21.48 4.59
C PHE A 286 -4.94 -20.62 4.26
N ASP A 287 -4.62 -20.48 2.99
CA ASP A 287 -3.49 -19.66 2.54
C ASP A 287 -3.74 -18.17 2.75
N VAL A 288 -4.97 -17.69 2.65
CA VAL A 288 -5.33 -16.30 2.97
C VAL A 288 -5.08 -16.01 4.45
N LEU A 289 -5.40 -16.95 5.36
CA LEU A 289 -5.09 -16.78 6.78
C LEU A 289 -3.57 -16.69 7.02
N LYS A 290 -2.78 -17.55 6.34
CA LYS A 290 -1.31 -17.45 6.39
C LYS A 290 -0.82 -16.09 5.85
N ILE A 291 -1.35 -15.62 4.72
CA ILE A 291 -1.00 -14.32 4.12
C ILE A 291 -1.30 -13.18 5.08
N LEU A 292 -2.45 -13.20 5.76
CA LEU A 292 -2.79 -12.21 6.78
C LEU A 292 -1.76 -12.21 7.92
N ILE A 293 -1.40 -13.36 8.47
CA ILE A 293 -0.40 -13.46 9.54
C ILE A 293 0.98 -12.99 9.07
N LEU A 294 1.40 -13.42 7.86
CA LEU A 294 2.68 -13.03 7.28
C LEU A 294 2.74 -11.54 6.95
N GLY A 295 1.65 -10.94 6.46
CA GLY A 295 1.54 -9.51 6.24
C GLY A 295 1.64 -8.70 7.53
N ALA A 296 1.01 -9.17 8.62
CA ALA A 296 1.20 -8.57 9.94
C ALA A 296 2.66 -8.63 10.40
N ALA A 297 3.30 -9.79 10.25
CA ALA A 297 4.70 -9.97 10.59
C ALA A 297 5.61 -9.05 9.75
N ALA A 298 5.38 -8.96 8.43
CA ALA A 298 6.10 -8.07 7.54
C ALA A 298 6.04 -6.62 8.03
N PHE A 299 4.85 -6.13 8.31
CA PHE A 299 4.63 -4.78 8.81
C PHE A 299 5.30 -4.52 10.17
N VAL A 300 5.30 -5.51 11.06
CA VAL A 300 6.03 -5.44 12.33
C VAL A 300 7.52 -5.35 12.09
N PHE A 301 8.09 -6.18 11.21
CA PHE A 301 9.52 -6.17 10.91
C PHE A 301 9.98 -4.87 10.26
N ASP A 302 9.18 -4.28 9.39
CA ASP A 302 9.49 -2.99 8.78
C ASP A 302 9.53 -1.88 9.82
N THR A 303 8.54 -1.84 10.73
CA THR A 303 8.56 -0.89 11.85
C THR A 303 9.76 -1.10 12.77
N VAL A 304 10.09 -2.36 13.09
CA VAL A 304 11.25 -2.73 13.92
C VAL A 304 12.54 -2.33 13.23
N GLY A 305 12.71 -2.66 11.96
CA GLY A 305 13.92 -2.34 11.17
C GLY A 305 14.21 -0.85 11.16
N GLY A 306 13.21 -0.02 10.86
CA GLY A 306 13.35 1.43 10.84
C GLY A 306 13.70 2.02 12.21
N VAL A 307 13.01 1.61 13.28
CA VAL A 307 13.29 2.09 14.65
C VAL A 307 14.67 1.66 15.13
N LEU A 308 15.04 0.40 14.92
CA LEU A 308 16.36 -0.10 15.35
C LEU A 308 17.48 0.58 14.58
N PHE A 309 17.31 0.83 13.27
CA PHE A 309 18.27 1.57 12.48
C PHE A 309 18.45 3.01 13.02
N ALA A 310 17.36 3.68 13.39
CA ALA A 310 17.44 5.02 14.01
C ALA A 310 18.18 4.99 15.35
N LYS A 311 17.99 3.95 16.16
CA LYS A 311 18.75 3.75 17.40
C LYS A 311 20.23 3.48 17.11
N LEU A 312 20.53 2.66 16.13
CA LEU A 312 21.89 2.36 15.69
C LEU A 312 22.60 3.66 15.20
N ALA A 313 21.92 4.44 14.34
CA ALA A 313 22.42 5.73 13.87
C ALA A 313 22.76 6.67 15.03
N ASN A 314 21.95 6.63 16.09
CA ASN A 314 22.19 7.43 17.30
C ASN A 314 23.47 7.06 18.04
N LEU A 315 24.09 5.90 17.83
CA LEU A 315 25.39 5.59 18.40
C LEU A 315 26.50 6.45 17.81
N PHE A 316 26.37 6.83 16.53
CA PHE A 316 27.37 7.57 15.76
C PHE A 316 27.08 9.08 15.67
N LEU A 317 25.82 9.49 15.89
CA LEU A 317 25.41 10.88 15.74
C LEU A 317 25.72 11.70 17.00
N LYS A 318 26.32 12.89 16.82
CA LYS A 318 26.53 13.87 17.88
C LYS A 318 25.20 14.46 18.40
N GLN A 319 24.28 14.79 17.47
CA GLN A 319 22.91 15.19 17.79
C GLN A 319 22.01 13.97 17.65
N LYS A 320 21.40 13.55 18.74
CA LYS A 320 20.53 12.36 18.74
C LYS A 320 19.23 12.67 18.00
N LEU A 321 18.82 11.71 17.16
CA LEU A 321 17.53 11.70 16.49
C LEU A 321 16.49 11.04 17.39
N ASN A 322 15.22 11.44 17.24
CA ASN A 322 14.13 10.71 17.86
C ASN A 322 13.92 9.38 17.10
N PRO A 323 14.15 8.21 17.74
CA PRO A 323 14.13 6.94 17.02
C PRO A 323 12.77 6.59 16.39
N MET A 324 11.69 7.22 16.87
CA MET A 324 10.36 7.01 16.31
C MET A 324 10.26 7.36 14.81
N ILE A 325 11.11 8.32 14.33
CA ILE A 325 11.07 8.69 12.91
C ILE A 325 11.43 7.53 11.99
N GLY A 326 12.23 6.56 12.47
CA GLY A 326 12.58 5.36 11.71
C GLY A 326 11.36 4.54 11.30
N ALA A 327 10.32 4.50 12.16
CA ALA A 327 9.07 3.83 11.82
C ALA A 327 8.33 4.45 10.62
N CYS A 328 8.65 5.70 10.27
CA CYS A 328 8.05 6.39 9.13
C CYS A 328 8.61 5.94 7.77
N GLY A 329 9.65 5.09 7.76
CA GLY A 329 10.30 4.63 6.53
C GLY A 329 9.44 3.74 5.62
N ILE A 330 8.26 3.32 6.06
CA ILE A 330 7.27 2.60 5.26
C ILE A 330 6.52 3.55 4.31
N SER A 331 5.90 2.98 3.28
CA SER A 331 5.21 3.74 2.24
C SER A 331 3.80 4.24 2.61
N ALA A 332 3.27 3.93 3.80
CA ALA A 332 1.95 4.41 4.24
C ALA A 332 1.96 5.94 4.47
N PHE A 333 1.94 6.68 3.36
CA PHE A 333 1.96 8.15 3.32
C PHE A 333 0.53 8.72 3.32
N PRO A 334 0.23 9.77 4.08
CA PRO A 334 1.06 10.43 5.10
C PRO A 334 0.83 9.87 6.53
N MET A 335 0.23 8.69 6.66
CA MET A 335 -0.28 8.17 7.94
C MET A 335 0.81 7.90 8.96
N SER A 336 1.88 7.19 8.57
CA SER A 336 2.97 6.84 9.50
C SER A 336 3.64 8.10 10.08
N GLY A 337 3.89 9.12 9.25
CA GLY A 337 4.41 10.40 9.71
C GLY A 337 3.51 11.10 10.71
N ARG A 338 2.19 11.10 10.48
CA ARG A 338 1.20 11.69 11.40
C ARG A 338 1.11 10.92 12.72
N VAL A 339 1.16 9.60 12.67
CA VAL A 339 1.13 8.72 13.86
C VAL A 339 2.32 9.04 14.76
N VAL A 340 3.52 9.06 14.21
CA VAL A 340 4.75 9.34 14.95
C VAL A 340 4.76 10.76 15.52
N ALA A 341 4.33 11.75 14.76
CA ALA A 341 4.20 13.12 15.23
C ALA A 341 3.20 13.23 16.40
N LYS A 342 2.04 12.58 16.30
CA LYS A 342 1.04 12.53 17.38
C LYS A 342 1.57 11.84 18.64
N MET A 343 2.36 10.78 18.48
CA MET A 343 3.02 10.09 19.58
C MET A 343 4.05 11.01 20.29
N ALA A 344 4.85 11.75 19.53
CA ALA A 344 5.82 12.69 20.08
C ALA A 344 5.17 13.81 20.89
N LEU A 345 4.11 14.44 20.35
CA LEU A 345 3.33 15.47 21.06
C LEU A 345 2.65 14.93 22.31
N LYS A 346 2.26 13.65 22.33
CA LYS A 346 1.66 13.00 23.51
C LYS A 346 2.69 12.80 24.64
N GLU A 347 3.97 12.55 24.29
CA GLU A 347 5.04 12.38 25.28
C GLU A 347 5.62 13.73 25.76
N ASP A 348 5.63 14.74 24.87
CA ASP A 348 6.06 16.11 25.13
C ASP A 348 5.33 17.08 24.19
N PRO A 349 4.41 17.94 24.69
CA PRO A 349 3.62 18.86 23.86
C PRO A 349 4.46 19.85 23.01
N SER A 350 5.73 20.03 23.33
CA SER A 350 6.66 20.89 22.58
C SER A 350 7.51 20.14 21.56
N ASN A 351 7.29 18.85 21.37
CA ASN A 351 8.10 18.00 20.49
C ASN A 351 7.53 17.91 19.07
N PHE A 352 7.79 18.91 18.24
CA PHE A 352 7.29 19.03 16.88
C PHE A 352 8.23 18.34 15.87
N ILE A 353 8.14 17.02 15.72
CA ILE A 353 8.96 16.24 14.79
C ILE A 353 8.28 15.92 13.46
N ILE A 354 7.11 16.51 13.18
CA ILE A 354 6.29 16.18 11.99
C ILE A 354 7.07 16.30 10.68
N GLN A 355 7.89 17.32 10.52
CA GLN A 355 8.65 17.53 9.27
C GLN A 355 9.69 16.43 9.04
N HIS A 356 10.41 16.04 10.10
CA HIS A 356 11.38 14.94 10.04
C HIS A 356 10.68 13.60 9.76
N ALA A 357 9.56 13.34 10.45
CA ALA A 357 8.74 12.14 10.24
C ALA A 357 8.21 12.07 8.80
N MET A 358 7.69 13.18 8.28
CA MET A 358 7.21 13.26 6.89
C MET A 358 8.34 13.12 5.88
N GLY A 359 9.53 13.65 6.15
CA GLY A 359 10.70 13.49 5.29
C GLY A 359 11.10 12.02 5.14
N VAL A 360 11.15 11.26 6.24
CA VAL A 360 11.40 9.82 6.21
C VAL A 360 10.27 9.08 5.51
N ASN A 361 9.00 9.47 5.73
CA ASN A 361 7.84 8.82 5.13
C ASN A 361 7.78 9.03 3.60
N VAL A 362 8.15 10.23 3.13
CA VAL A 362 8.27 10.49 1.68
C VAL A 362 9.42 9.69 1.06
N ALA A 363 10.54 9.52 1.78
CA ALA A 363 11.60 8.63 1.35
C ALA A 363 11.12 7.17 1.23
N GLY A 364 10.20 6.76 2.11
CA GLY A 364 9.54 5.45 2.07
C GLY A 364 8.81 5.19 0.76
N GLN A 365 8.17 6.20 0.15
CA GLN A 365 7.51 6.07 -1.15
C GLN A 365 8.48 5.67 -2.27
N VAL A 366 9.65 6.27 -2.31
CA VAL A 366 10.69 5.93 -3.29
C VAL A 366 11.28 4.55 -2.99
N ALA A 367 11.56 4.28 -1.71
CA ALA A 367 12.17 3.03 -1.28
C ALA A 367 11.27 1.82 -1.53
N SER A 368 9.93 1.93 -1.32
CA SER A 368 8.98 0.83 -1.57
C SER A 368 8.94 0.44 -3.05
N VAL A 369 8.88 1.43 -3.95
CA VAL A 369 8.87 1.17 -5.39
C VAL A 369 10.19 0.56 -5.86
N VAL A 370 11.33 1.04 -5.35
CA VAL A 370 12.64 0.46 -5.66
C VAL A 370 12.76 -0.95 -5.08
N ALA A 371 12.31 -1.18 -3.84
CA ALA A 371 12.32 -2.51 -3.23
C ALA A 371 11.42 -3.49 -4.00
N GLY A 372 10.22 -3.08 -4.40
CA GLY A 372 9.34 -3.85 -5.28
C GLY A 372 10.03 -4.21 -6.60
N GLY A 373 10.68 -3.24 -7.24
CA GLY A 373 11.44 -3.46 -8.46
C GLY A 373 12.63 -4.41 -8.27
N LEU A 374 13.34 -4.33 -7.14
CA LEU A 374 14.42 -5.27 -6.82
C LEU A 374 13.88 -6.69 -6.60
N VAL A 375 12.77 -6.84 -5.88
CA VAL A 375 12.09 -8.14 -5.71
C VAL A 375 11.73 -8.72 -7.07
N LEU A 376 11.11 -7.92 -7.96
CA LEU A 376 10.76 -8.33 -9.32
C LEU A 376 11.98 -8.74 -10.16
N ALA A 377 13.11 -8.06 -10.01
CA ALA A 377 14.34 -8.38 -10.73
C ALA A 377 15.03 -9.65 -10.20
N LEU A 378 14.90 -9.95 -8.90
CA LEU A 378 15.53 -11.10 -8.26
C LEU A 378 14.75 -12.41 -8.47
N ILE A 379 13.40 -12.35 -8.55
CA ILE A 379 12.57 -13.54 -8.70
C ILE A 379 13.01 -14.42 -9.88
N PRO A 380 13.17 -13.91 -11.12
CA PRO A 380 13.55 -14.74 -12.26
C PRO A 380 14.97 -15.33 -12.18
N VAL A 381 15.81 -14.79 -11.29
CA VAL A 381 17.21 -15.26 -11.11
C VAL A 381 17.29 -16.35 -10.06
N LEU A 382 16.36 -16.35 -9.09
CA LEU A 382 16.36 -17.23 -7.93
C LEU A 382 15.31 -18.34 -8.02
N SER A 383 14.35 -18.25 -8.93
CA SER A 383 13.37 -19.31 -9.26
C SER A 383 13.89 -20.22 -10.36
#